data_c3e796d3cc21462288b2243c5c418c67
#
_entry.id   c3e796d3cc21462288b2243c5c418c67
#
_cell.length_a   1.000
_cell.length_b   1.000
_cell.length_c   1.000
_cell.angle_alpha   90.00
_cell.angle_beta   90.00
_cell.angle_gamma   90.00
#
_symmetry.space_group_name_H-M   'P 1'
#
loop_
_entity.id
_entity.type
_entity.pdbx_description
1 polymer ?
#
loop_
_entity_poly.entity_id
_entity_poly.type
_entity_poly.pdbx_seq_one_letter_code
_entity_poly.pdbx_strand_id
1 'polypeptide(L)'
;MSDKNSYEIDFEEYIRHTDASKKDKTLAWSTAIGLQLVDGLKPSSYLYETAKKNIEGELSFDEAKNLIDSYYESRTARTQDDERTEEADKVSSRIAQILSEPSFNLFTIIAVSFIK
;
A
#
# COMPACT_ATOMS: atom_id res chain seq x y z
N MET A 1 -19.91 10.33 -11.31
CA MET A 1 -18.72 11.16 -11.15
C MET A 1 -17.93 10.74 -9.93
N SER A 2 -16.67 10.57 -10.10
CA SER A 2 -15.82 10.10 -9.02
C SER A 2 -15.37 11.25 -8.13
N ASP A 3 -15.41 11.04 -6.83
CA ASP A 3 -14.88 11.98 -5.85
C ASP A 3 -13.42 11.74 -5.54
N LYS A 4 -12.80 10.81 -6.23
CA LYS A 4 -11.41 10.47 -6.00
C LYS A 4 -10.50 11.59 -6.45
N ASN A 5 -9.43 11.80 -5.68
CA ASN A 5 -8.39 12.72 -6.07
C ASN A 5 -7.60 12.14 -7.26
N SER A 6 -6.99 13.02 -8.04
CA SER A 6 -6.29 12.58 -9.25
C SER A 6 -5.12 11.63 -8.97
N TYR A 7 -4.57 11.68 -7.76
CA TYR A 7 -3.45 10.81 -7.40
C TYR A 7 -3.89 9.46 -6.83
N GLU A 8 -5.17 9.27 -6.54
CA GLU A 8 -5.64 7.99 -6.02
C GLU A 8 -5.78 6.99 -7.15
N ILE A 9 -5.40 5.75 -6.86
CA ILE A 9 -5.48 4.67 -7.83
C ILE A 9 -6.88 4.06 -7.77
N ASP A 10 -7.51 3.90 -8.94
CA ASP A 10 -8.75 3.15 -9.02
C ASP A 10 -8.38 1.66 -9.11
N PHE A 11 -8.31 1.01 -7.96
CA PHE A 11 -7.88 -0.37 -7.91
C PHE A 11 -8.81 -1.32 -8.65
N GLU A 12 -10.12 -1.03 -8.66
CA GLU A 12 -11.05 -1.88 -9.38
C GLU A 12 -10.80 -1.86 -10.87
N GLU A 13 -10.61 -0.66 -11.43
CA GLU A 13 -10.32 -0.53 -12.84
C GLU A 13 -8.95 -1.10 -13.17
N TYR A 14 -7.99 -0.89 -12.27
CA TYR A 14 -6.65 -1.41 -12.45
C TYR A 14 -6.67 -2.94 -12.56
N ILE A 15 -7.43 -3.60 -11.69
CA ILE A 15 -7.53 -5.06 -11.70
C ILE A 15 -8.15 -5.55 -12.99
N ARG A 16 -9.17 -4.85 -13.49
CA ARG A 16 -9.84 -5.26 -14.73
C ARG A 16 -8.95 -5.19 -15.96
N HIS A 17 -8.02 -4.24 -15.97
CA HIS A 17 -7.21 -3.97 -17.17
C HIS A 17 -5.76 -4.39 -17.05
N THR A 18 -5.41 -5.11 -16.00
CA THR A 18 -4.03 -5.50 -15.79
C THR A 18 -3.86 -7.01 -15.99
N ASP A 19 -2.64 -7.44 -16.32
CA ASP A 19 -2.36 -8.84 -16.49
C ASP A 19 -2.20 -9.55 -15.14
N ALA A 20 -2.07 -10.87 -15.16
CA ALA A 20 -2.02 -11.66 -13.94
C ALA A 20 -0.82 -11.32 -13.07
N SER A 21 0.30 -10.93 -13.67
CA SER A 21 1.51 -10.64 -12.90
C SER A 21 1.35 -9.39 -12.05
N LYS A 22 0.51 -8.46 -12.48
CA LYS A 22 0.26 -7.22 -11.72
C LYS A 22 -0.92 -7.35 -10.79
N LYS A 23 -1.82 -8.30 -11.04
CA LYS A 23 -3.04 -8.43 -10.27
C LYS A 23 -2.75 -8.71 -8.79
N ASP A 24 -1.80 -9.60 -8.51
CA ASP A 24 -1.46 -9.94 -7.14
C ASP A 24 -0.96 -8.73 -6.37
N LYS A 25 -0.09 -7.94 -6.98
CA LYS A 25 0.40 -6.72 -6.32
C LYS A 25 -0.71 -5.71 -6.13
N THR A 26 -1.58 -5.58 -7.13
CA THR A 26 -2.71 -4.64 -7.03
C THR A 26 -3.62 -5.01 -5.88
N LEU A 27 -3.95 -6.30 -5.75
CA LEU A 27 -4.77 -6.76 -4.64
C LEU A 27 -4.08 -6.57 -3.30
N ALA A 28 -2.77 -6.83 -3.25
CA ALA A 28 -2.02 -6.66 -2.02
C ALA A 28 -2.05 -5.21 -1.55
N TRP A 29 -1.78 -4.27 -2.44
CA TRP A 29 -1.83 -2.85 -2.09
C TRP A 29 -3.23 -2.38 -1.73
N SER A 30 -4.23 -2.84 -2.49
CA SER A 30 -5.61 -2.48 -2.22
C SER A 30 -6.04 -2.92 -0.82
N THR A 31 -5.69 -4.15 -0.45
CA THR A 31 -6.02 -4.68 0.86
C THR A 31 -5.28 -3.92 1.97
N ALA A 32 -3.99 -3.69 1.77
CA ALA A 32 -3.18 -3.00 2.77
C ALA A 32 -3.70 -1.58 3.04
N ILE A 33 -3.97 -0.83 1.98
CA ILE A 33 -4.47 0.53 2.10
C ILE A 33 -5.88 0.53 2.71
N GLY A 34 -6.71 -0.42 2.29
CA GLY A 34 -8.06 -0.53 2.83
C GLY A 34 -8.08 -0.72 4.32
N LEU A 35 -7.15 -1.52 4.85
CA LEU A 35 -7.04 -1.73 6.30
C LEU A 35 -6.73 -0.42 7.03
N GLN A 36 -5.85 0.41 6.46
CA GLN A 36 -5.53 1.70 7.07
C GLN A 36 -6.71 2.64 7.05
N LEU A 37 -7.46 2.65 5.95
CA LEU A 37 -8.63 3.51 5.84
C LEU A 37 -9.71 3.13 6.86
N VAL A 38 -9.87 1.83 7.12
CA VAL A 38 -10.82 1.37 8.13
C VAL A 38 -10.45 1.91 9.52
N ASP A 39 -9.15 2.02 9.79
CA ASP A 39 -8.67 2.55 11.06
C ASP A 39 -8.67 4.08 11.11
N GLY A 40 -9.16 4.73 10.08
CA GLY A 40 -9.20 6.19 10.04
C GLY A 40 -7.90 6.84 9.64
N LEU A 41 -6.94 6.06 9.18
CA LEU A 41 -5.66 6.58 8.72
C LEU A 41 -5.73 6.83 7.22
N LYS A 42 -5.04 7.87 6.75
CA LYS A 42 -5.06 8.22 5.34
C LYS A 42 -3.65 8.19 4.77
N PRO A 43 -3.38 7.25 3.87
CA PRO A 43 -2.09 7.24 3.19
C PRO A 43 -1.89 8.50 2.35
N SER A 44 -0.63 8.88 2.14
CA SER A 44 -0.29 10.07 1.37
C SER A 44 -0.41 9.81 -0.12
N SER A 45 -0.43 10.90 -0.89
CA SER A 45 -0.37 10.79 -2.35
C SER A 45 0.94 10.14 -2.77
N TYR A 46 2.00 10.39 -2.01
CA TYR A 46 3.31 9.79 -2.29
C TYR A 46 3.24 8.26 -2.21
N LEU A 47 2.50 7.74 -1.24
CA LEU A 47 2.33 6.30 -1.12
C LEU A 47 1.60 5.72 -2.34
N TYR A 48 0.54 6.37 -2.79
CA TYR A 48 -0.20 5.89 -3.95
C TYR A 48 0.68 5.85 -5.19
N GLU A 49 1.51 6.87 -5.39
CA GLU A 49 2.43 6.89 -6.53
C GLU A 49 3.48 5.79 -6.42
N THR A 50 4.01 5.59 -5.20
CA THR A 50 4.99 4.55 -4.96
C THR A 50 4.40 3.16 -5.19
N ALA A 51 3.17 2.96 -4.73
CA ALA A 51 2.47 1.71 -4.93
C ALA A 51 2.27 1.42 -6.42
N LYS A 52 1.88 2.43 -7.18
CA LYS A 52 1.69 2.27 -8.62
C LYS A 52 2.98 1.85 -9.29
N LYS A 53 4.10 2.47 -8.93
CA LYS A 53 5.40 2.12 -9.51
C LYS A 53 5.79 0.68 -9.17
N ASN A 54 5.48 0.24 -7.95
CA ASN A 54 5.73 -1.15 -7.58
C ASN A 54 4.86 -2.11 -8.39
N ILE A 55 3.58 -1.77 -8.57
CA ILE A 55 2.67 -2.61 -9.35
C ILE A 55 3.14 -2.72 -10.79
N GLU A 56 3.63 -1.62 -11.36
CA GLU A 56 4.09 -1.60 -12.74
C GLU A 56 5.46 -2.24 -12.92
N GLY A 57 6.11 -2.63 -11.84
CA GLY A 57 7.42 -3.27 -11.92
C GLY A 57 8.59 -2.32 -11.95
N GLU A 58 8.36 -1.03 -11.78
CA GLU A 58 9.43 -0.03 -11.79
C GLU A 58 10.23 -0.03 -10.49
N LEU A 59 9.61 -0.46 -9.40
CA LEU A 59 10.22 -0.52 -8.08
C LEU A 59 9.95 -1.87 -7.45
N SER A 60 10.97 -2.42 -6.78
CA SER A 60 10.75 -3.57 -5.90
C SER A 60 10.10 -3.09 -4.61
N PHE A 61 9.63 -4.03 -3.77
CA PHE A 61 9.09 -3.67 -2.47
C PHE A 61 10.15 -3.05 -1.58
N ASP A 62 11.40 -3.54 -1.66
CA ASP A 62 12.49 -2.96 -0.88
C ASP A 62 12.77 -1.53 -1.31
N GLU A 63 12.77 -1.27 -2.61
CA GLU A 63 12.97 0.07 -3.12
C GLU A 63 11.82 0.99 -2.71
N ALA A 64 10.59 0.50 -2.77
CA ALA A 64 9.43 1.27 -2.35
C ALA A 64 9.53 1.64 -0.87
N LYS A 65 9.92 0.67 -0.04
CA LYS A 65 10.09 0.91 1.39
C LYS A 65 11.14 1.99 1.65
N ASN A 66 12.27 1.90 0.95
CA ASN A 66 13.35 2.86 1.14
C ASN A 66 12.92 4.26 0.71
N LEU A 67 12.14 4.37 -0.35
CA LEU A 67 11.65 5.68 -0.79
C LEU A 67 10.70 6.27 0.25
N ILE A 68 9.82 5.46 0.82
CA ILE A 68 8.89 5.94 1.83
C ILE A 68 9.65 6.39 3.07
N ASP A 69 10.62 5.59 3.51
CA ASP A 69 11.44 5.95 4.68
C ASP A 69 12.18 7.27 4.44
N SER A 70 12.78 7.41 3.27
CA SER A 70 13.54 8.63 2.93
C SER A 70 12.62 9.85 2.86
N TYR A 71 11.42 9.67 2.34
CA TYR A 71 10.45 10.76 2.24
C TYR A 71 10.17 11.35 3.62
N TYR A 72 9.98 10.49 4.63
CA TYR A 72 9.66 10.98 5.97
C TYR A 72 10.89 11.43 6.73
N GLU A 73 12.04 10.83 6.47
CA GLU A 73 13.30 11.28 7.11
C GLU A 73 13.68 12.69 6.71
N SER A 74 13.32 13.10 5.50
CA SER A 74 13.67 14.43 5.01
C SER A 74 12.75 15.52 5.54
N ARG A 75 11.65 15.16 6.19
CA ARG A 75 10.68 16.13 6.69
C ARG A 75 11.01 16.50 8.12
N THR A 76 11.21 17.79 8.37
CA THR A 76 11.63 18.26 9.68
C THR A 76 10.49 18.81 10.53
N ALA A 77 9.48 19.37 9.89
CA ALA A 77 8.31 19.92 10.62
C ALA A 77 7.14 19.00 10.41
N ARG A 78 6.66 18.37 11.49
CA ARG A 78 5.60 17.37 11.40
C ARG A 78 4.51 17.65 12.41
N THR A 79 3.26 17.51 11.95
CA THR A 79 2.10 17.58 12.81
C THR A 79 1.73 16.16 13.24
N GLN A 80 0.73 16.08 14.16
CA GLN A 80 0.20 14.78 14.55
C GLN A 80 -0.43 14.05 13.35
N ASP A 81 -1.09 14.80 12.47
CA ASP A 81 -1.65 14.20 11.26
C ASP A 81 -0.55 13.64 10.35
N ASP A 82 0.59 14.33 10.26
CA ASP A 82 1.70 13.83 9.47
C ASP A 82 2.21 12.52 10.02
N GLU A 83 2.26 12.37 11.35
CA GLU A 83 2.72 11.13 11.96
C GLU A 83 1.74 9.98 11.68
N ARG A 84 0.45 10.26 11.68
CA ARG A 84 -0.54 9.25 11.36
C ARG A 84 -0.46 8.83 9.90
N THR A 85 -0.19 9.78 9.01
CA THR A 85 -0.02 9.49 7.59
C THR A 85 1.25 8.68 7.37
N GLU A 86 2.33 9.00 8.07
CA GLU A 86 3.55 8.22 8.00
C GLU A 86 3.31 6.78 8.42
N GLU A 87 2.57 6.59 9.50
CA GLU A 87 2.24 5.25 9.97
C GLU A 87 1.45 4.50 8.91
N ALA A 88 0.45 5.14 8.32
CA ALA A 88 -0.36 4.51 7.27
C ALA A 88 0.51 4.08 6.08
N ASP A 89 1.42 4.95 5.68
CA ASP A 89 2.29 4.66 4.53
C ASP A 89 3.22 3.48 4.81
N LYS A 90 3.87 3.49 5.97
CA LYS A 90 4.83 2.43 6.30
C LYS A 90 4.15 1.10 6.54
N VAL A 91 3.01 1.11 7.21
CA VAL A 91 2.27 -0.13 7.46
C VAL A 91 1.69 -0.68 6.16
N SER A 92 1.15 0.18 5.29
CA SER A 92 0.61 -0.26 4.01
C SER A 92 1.68 -0.95 3.18
N SER A 93 2.87 -0.38 3.11
CA SER A 93 3.97 -0.95 2.34
C SER A 93 4.37 -2.33 2.88
N ARG A 94 4.45 -2.45 4.21
CA ARG A 94 4.83 -3.72 4.82
C ARG A 94 3.78 -4.80 4.58
N ILE A 95 2.52 -4.45 4.74
CA ILE A 95 1.44 -5.43 4.55
C ILE A 95 1.37 -5.84 3.09
N ALA A 96 1.49 -4.89 2.15
CA ALA A 96 1.46 -5.21 0.74
C ALA A 96 2.58 -6.18 0.37
N GLN A 97 3.77 -5.97 0.90
CA GLN A 97 4.89 -6.86 0.65
C GLN A 97 4.60 -8.28 1.15
N ILE A 98 4.08 -8.39 2.37
CA ILE A 98 3.77 -9.69 2.94
C ILE A 98 2.71 -10.41 2.12
N LEU A 99 1.66 -9.70 1.74
CA LEU A 99 0.55 -10.31 0.99
C LEU A 99 0.96 -10.75 -0.41
N SER A 100 1.98 -10.13 -0.98
CA SER A 100 2.41 -10.47 -2.33
C SER A 100 3.45 -11.56 -2.38
N GLU A 101 3.97 -12.03 -1.23
CA GLU A 101 4.98 -13.07 -1.22
C GLU A 101 4.39 -14.43 -1.57
N PRO A 102 5.12 -15.24 -2.37
CA PRO A 102 4.58 -16.53 -2.79
C PRO A 102 4.31 -17.50 -1.64
N SER A 103 5.05 -17.37 -0.54
CA SER A 103 4.87 -18.25 0.62
C SER A 103 3.65 -17.89 1.44
N PHE A 104 3.06 -16.73 1.19
CA PHE A 104 1.87 -16.28 1.91
C PHE A 104 0.64 -16.42 1.02
N ASN A 105 -0.47 -16.87 1.59
CA ASN A 105 -1.74 -16.87 0.87
C ASN A 105 -2.82 -16.46 1.86
N LEU A 106 -4.00 -16.18 1.32
CA LEU A 106 -5.11 -15.69 2.13
C LEU A 106 -5.49 -16.68 3.22
N PHE A 107 -5.44 -17.97 2.92
CA PHE A 107 -5.76 -18.98 3.89
C PHE A 107 -4.82 -18.95 5.09
N THR A 108 -3.52 -18.81 4.83
CA THR A 108 -2.53 -18.72 5.90
C THR A 108 -2.78 -17.50 6.78
N ILE A 109 -3.12 -16.37 6.16
CA ILE A 109 -3.38 -15.15 6.92
C ILE A 109 -4.61 -15.32 7.80
N ILE A 110 -5.65 -15.93 7.28
CA ILE A 110 -6.86 -16.19 8.06
C ILE A 110 -6.55 -17.11 9.23
N ALA A 111 -5.79 -18.16 8.99
CA ALA A 111 -5.43 -19.10 10.05
C ALA A 111 -4.66 -18.42 11.17
N VAL A 112 -3.71 -17.56 10.82
CA VAL A 112 -2.93 -16.82 11.83
C VAL A 112 -3.85 -15.90 12.62
N SER A 113 -4.82 -15.29 11.97
CA SER A 113 -5.76 -14.40 12.66
C SER A 113 -6.59 -15.13 13.70
N PHE A 114 -6.93 -16.38 13.45
CA PHE A 114 -7.72 -17.16 14.39
C PHE A 114 -6.91 -17.68 15.59
N ILE A 115 -5.60 -17.79 15.44
CA ILE A 115 -4.75 -18.30 16.51
C ILE A 115 -4.54 -17.28 17.62
N LYS A 116 -4.70 -16.03 17.33
CA LYS A 116 -4.48 -14.96 18.31
C LYS A 116 -5.38 -15.06 19.56
#